data_1594b0710ac1856f6c2769a010e2bec0
#
_entry.id   1594b0710ac1856f6c2769a010e2bec0
#
_cell.length_a   1.000
_cell.length_b   1.000
_cell.length_c   1.000
_cell.angle_alpha   90.00
_cell.angle_beta   90.00
_cell.angle_gamma   90.00
#
_symmetry.space_group_name_H-M   'P 1'
#
loop_
_entity.id
_entity.type
_entity.pdbx_description
1 polymer ?
#
loop_
_entity_poly.entity_id
_entity_poly.type
_entity_poly.pdbx_seq_one_letter_code
_entity_poly.pdbx_strand_id
1 'polypeptide(L)'
;MVAVACAAALTACGNGQPSDDLSHADIGRVKDVRTSFGPGFKVTDVGPTGIDPRLLARQELPEGVKFEPSDCASFANQQMVPAGAKGNMAATTAEGDGNRFITIAVETSETASVNAPAENCRKVGFAGGAMRGLVEVVEAPQIEGAQTLGTHRVVQTTVDGKPRTGELYNYLASFGPFLVIVTANPLVLPDKPVAKVDTQRARDLLVAAVNAVRA
;
A
#
# COMPACT_ATOMS: atom_id res chain seq x y z
N MET A 1 53.16 49.39 -4.49
CA MET A 1 52.63 48.10 -4.89
C MET A 1 51.81 47.55 -3.77
N VAL A 2 50.46 47.63 -3.87
CA VAL A 2 49.53 47.16 -2.84
C VAL A 2 48.87 45.93 -3.42
N ALA A 3 49.10 44.79 -2.81
CA ALA A 3 48.46 43.52 -3.18
C ALA A 3 47.12 43.40 -2.43
N VAL A 4 46.02 43.38 -3.14
CA VAL A 4 44.68 43.11 -2.64
C VAL A 4 44.42 41.60 -2.75
N ALA A 5 44.30 40.92 -1.61
CA ALA A 5 43.90 39.51 -1.55
C ALA A 5 42.37 39.44 -1.48
N CYS A 6 41.71 38.96 -2.56
CA CYS A 6 40.29 38.60 -2.56
C CYS A 6 40.10 37.23 -1.91
N ALA A 7 39.49 37.17 -0.72
CA ALA A 7 39.01 35.96 -0.12
C ALA A 7 37.62 35.65 -0.68
N ALA A 8 37.51 34.60 -1.50
CA ALA A 8 36.23 34.05 -1.96
C ALA A 8 35.64 33.19 -0.86
N ALA A 9 34.55 33.64 -0.24
CA ALA A 9 33.72 32.83 0.65
C ALA A 9 32.82 31.89 -0.18
N LEU A 10 33.15 30.62 -0.18
CA LEU A 10 32.27 29.55 -0.71
C LEU A 10 31.15 29.31 0.30
N THR A 11 30.02 29.92 0.08
CA THR A 11 28.78 29.53 0.74
C THR A 11 28.26 28.20 0.11
N ALA A 12 28.58 27.09 0.76
CA ALA A 12 27.94 25.79 0.46
C ALA A 12 26.49 25.88 0.93
N CYS A 13 25.56 26.17 0.00
CA CYS A 13 24.13 25.89 0.20
C CYS A 13 23.95 24.37 0.23
N GLY A 14 23.98 23.79 1.42
CA GLY A 14 23.50 22.44 1.63
C GLY A 14 21.99 22.42 1.38
N ASN A 15 21.55 21.79 0.28
CA ASN A 15 20.17 21.38 0.12
C ASN A 15 19.87 20.26 1.14
N GLY A 16 19.69 20.65 2.41
CA GLY A 16 19.04 19.80 3.39
C GLY A 16 17.56 19.76 3.02
N GLN A 17 17.11 18.66 2.40
CA GLN A 17 15.69 18.35 2.45
C GLN A 17 15.30 18.33 3.93
N PRO A 18 14.17 18.96 4.32
CA PRO A 18 13.66 18.81 5.66
C PRO A 18 13.45 17.33 5.90
N SER A 19 14.24 16.73 6.78
CA SER A 19 13.90 15.40 7.29
C SER A 19 12.63 15.59 8.11
N ASP A 20 11.50 15.02 7.66
CA ASP A 20 10.31 14.97 8.49
C ASP A 20 10.71 14.45 9.87
N ASP A 21 10.41 15.21 10.90
CA ASP A 21 10.63 14.76 12.27
C ASP A 21 9.58 13.69 12.59
N LEU A 22 10.00 12.42 12.48
CA LEU A 22 9.16 11.26 12.75
C LEU A 22 9.26 10.78 14.22
N SER A 23 9.85 11.57 15.12
CA SER A 23 10.02 11.20 16.53
C SER A 23 8.69 11.02 17.29
N HIS A 24 7.60 11.60 16.78
CA HIS A 24 6.25 11.51 17.34
C HIS A 24 5.33 10.55 16.57
N ALA A 25 5.83 9.94 15.47
CA ALA A 25 5.02 9.07 14.66
C ALA A 25 4.57 7.82 15.46
N ASP A 26 3.27 7.51 15.39
CA ASP A 26 2.64 6.41 16.13
C ASP A 26 1.68 5.65 15.22
N ILE A 27 2.00 4.38 14.93
CA ILE A 27 1.15 3.49 14.13
C ILE A 27 -0.22 3.24 14.78
N GLY A 28 -0.33 3.32 16.12
CA GLY A 28 -1.59 3.16 16.84
C GLY A 28 -2.65 4.20 16.46
N ARG A 29 -2.22 5.33 15.90
CA ARG A 29 -3.13 6.39 15.43
C ARG A 29 -3.81 6.08 14.09
N VAL A 30 -3.45 4.99 13.42
CA VAL A 30 -4.19 4.51 12.24
C VAL A 30 -5.68 4.32 12.53
N LYS A 31 -6.06 4.04 13.77
CA LYS A 31 -7.46 3.95 14.22
C LYS A 31 -8.26 5.25 13.99
N ASP A 32 -7.59 6.40 13.89
CA ASP A 32 -8.26 7.70 13.73
C ASP A 32 -8.95 7.82 12.36
N VAL A 33 -8.58 6.97 11.38
CA VAL A 33 -9.28 6.88 10.08
C VAL A 33 -10.73 6.41 10.20
N ARG A 34 -11.11 5.84 11.34
CA ARG A 34 -12.51 5.45 11.61
C ARG A 34 -13.49 6.61 11.46
N THR A 35 -13.04 7.84 11.70
CA THR A 35 -13.85 9.05 11.54
C THR A 35 -14.21 9.36 10.10
N SER A 36 -13.52 8.73 9.12
CA SER A 36 -13.82 8.83 7.70
C SER A 36 -15.02 7.96 7.26
N PHE A 37 -15.54 7.14 8.18
CA PHE A 37 -16.65 6.24 7.90
C PHE A 37 -17.94 6.70 8.60
N GLY A 38 -19.03 6.73 7.83
CA GLY A 38 -20.35 7.03 8.36
C GLY A 38 -21.01 5.83 9.07
N PRO A 39 -22.22 6.02 9.60
CA PRO A 39 -22.94 5.02 10.40
C PRO A 39 -23.29 3.73 9.62
N GLY A 40 -23.22 3.76 8.28
CA GLY A 40 -23.43 2.57 7.43
C GLY A 40 -22.25 1.59 7.39
N PHE A 41 -21.12 1.93 8.04
CA PHE A 41 -19.95 1.08 8.10
C PHE A 41 -19.79 0.39 9.44
N LYS A 42 -19.49 -0.91 9.41
CA LYS A 42 -19.00 -1.64 10.58
C LYS A 42 -17.48 -1.46 10.63
N VAL A 43 -16.98 -0.75 11.65
CA VAL A 43 -15.55 -0.47 11.82
C VAL A 43 -14.99 -1.28 12.98
N THR A 44 -13.82 -1.90 12.77
CA THR A 44 -13.10 -2.69 13.76
C THR A 44 -11.63 -2.27 13.76
N ASP A 45 -11.06 -2.04 14.94
CA ASP A 45 -9.66 -1.67 15.12
C ASP A 45 -8.87 -2.80 15.74
N VAL A 46 -7.60 -2.92 15.32
CA VAL A 46 -6.57 -3.76 15.94
C VAL A 46 -5.46 -2.82 16.40
N GLY A 47 -5.23 -2.76 17.71
CA GLY A 47 -4.16 -1.94 18.30
C GLY A 47 -2.76 -2.45 17.92
N PRO A 48 -1.70 -1.72 18.32
CA PRO A 48 -0.33 -2.10 18.03
C PRO A 48 -0.01 -3.51 18.53
N THR A 49 0.51 -4.33 17.63
CA THR A 49 0.94 -5.71 17.89
C THR A 49 2.12 -6.05 16.98
N GLY A 50 2.86 -7.12 17.28
CA GLY A 50 3.90 -7.60 16.37
C GLY A 50 3.35 -7.85 14.95
N ILE A 51 4.22 -7.70 13.95
CA ILE A 51 3.84 -7.96 12.55
C ILE A 51 3.30 -9.39 12.42
N ASP A 52 2.05 -9.55 12.01
CA ASP A 52 1.47 -10.84 11.64
C ASP A 52 1.62 -11.04 10.11
N PRO A 53 2.52 -11.94 9.68
CA PRO A 53 2.74 -12.19 8.26
C PRO A 53 1.46 -12.59 7.52
N ARG A 54 0.50 -13.23 8.21
CA ARG A 54 -0.76 -13.69 7.59
C ARG A 54 -1.68 -12.53 7.18
N LEU A 55 -1.60 -11.38 7.88
CA LEU A 55 -2.37 -10.19 7.54
C LEU A 55 -1.74 -9.38 6.41
N LEU A 56 -0.43 -9.53 6.22
CA LEU A 56 0.36 -8.81 5.23
C LEU A 56 0.75 -9.68 4.02
N ALA A 57 0.62 -11.01 4.16
CA ALA A 57 0.89 -11.94 3.08
C ALA A 57 -0.14 -11.77 1.97
N ARG A 58 0.31 -11.55 0.76
CA ARG A 58 -0.53 -11.77 -0.41
C ARG A 58 -0.84 -13.26 -0.51
N GLN A 59 -2.00 -13.56 -1.07
CA GLN A 59 -2.29 -14.92 -1.47
C GLN A 59 -1.20 -15.39 -2.44
N GLU A 60 -0.41 -16.38 -2.03
CA GLU A 60 0.63 -16.98 -2.87
C GLU A 60 -0.01 -17.49 -4.16
N LEU A 61 0.65 -17.19 -5.27
CA LEU A 61 0.24 -17.75 -6.56
C LEU A 61 0.70 -19.21 -6.62
N PRO A 62 -0.08 -20.11 -7.24
CA PRO A 62 0.31 -21.50 -7.42
C PRO A 62 1.66 -21.63 -8.13
N GLU A 63 2.37 -22.72 -7.86
CA GLU A 63 3.56 -23.07 -8.63
C GLU A 63 3.24 -23.17 -10.13
N GLY A 64 4.21 -22.77 -10.96
CA GLY A 64 4.06 -22.82 -12.42
C GLY A 64 3.25 -21.70 -13.05
N VAL A 65 2.85 -20.68 -12.29
CA VAL A 65 2.25 -19.47 -12.87
C VAL A 65 3.26 -18.76 -13.76
N LYS A 66 2.83 -18.45 -15.00
CA LYS A 66 3.61 -17.67 -15.97
C LYS A 66 3.17 -16.22 -15.95
N PHE A 67 4.13 -15.33 -16.16
CA PHE A 67 3.91 -13.88 -16.19
C PHE A 67 4.20 -13.32 -17.58
N GLU A 68 3.45 -12.28 -17.94
CA GLU A 68 3.63 -11.53 -19.19
C GLU A 68 3.57 -10.03 -18.90
N PRO A 69 4.68 -9.29 -19.05
CA PRO A 69 6.02 -9.76 -19.41
C PRO A 69 6.68 -10.64 -18.33
N SER A 70 7.50 -11.62 -18.72
CA SER A 70 8.08 -12.60 -17.80
C SER A 70 9.09 -12.02 -16.81
N ASP A 71 9.82 -10.97 -17.20
CA ASP A 71 10.78 -10.22 -16.39
C ASP A 71 10.12 -9.38 -15.29
N CYS A 72 8.78 -9.24 -15.34
CA CYS A 72 7.98 -8.49 -14.35
C CYS A 72 7.38 -9.37 -13.22
N ALA A 73 7.74 -10.64 -13.15
CA ALA A 73 7.24 -11.57 -12.14
C ALA A 73 7.49 -11.09 -10.71
N SER A 74 8.65 -10.47 -10.45
CA SER A 74 9.01 -9.93 -9.14
C SER A 74 8.02 -8.86 -8.67
N PHE A 75 7.62 -7.94 -9.54
CA PHE A 75 6.63 -6.92 -9.23
C PHE A 75 5.24 -7.55 -8.96
N ALA A 76 4.81 -8.48 -9.83
CA ALA A 76 3.51 -9.11 -9.68
C ALA A 76 3.39 -9.98 -8.40
N ASN A 77 4.52 -10.52 -7.91
CA ASN A 77 4.60 -11.32 -6.68
C ASN A 77 5.10 -10.53 -5.46
N GLN A 78 5.44 -9.24 -5.60
CA GLN A 78 6.03 -8.46 -4.53
C GLN A 78 5.14 -8.48 -3.28
N GLN A 79 5.71 -8.86 -2.15
CA GLN A 79 5.08 -8.74 -0.84
C GLN A 79 5.10 -7.26 -0.41
N MET A 80 4.04 -6.82 0.27
CA MET A 80 3.94 -5.43 0.76
C MET A 80 4.94 -5.16 1.87
N VAL A 81 5.26 -6.17 2.67
CA VAL A 81 6.29 -6.14 3.70
C VAL A 81 7.24 -7.30 3.45
N PRO A 82 8.57 -7.10 3.49
CA PRO A 82 9.54 -8.18 3.29
C PRO A 82 9.32 -9.34 4.26
N ALA A 83 9.55 -10.57 3.77
CA ALA A 83 9.49 -11.75 4.61
C ALA A 83 10.52 -11.65 5.74
N GLY A 84 10.08 -11.88 6.98
CA GLY A 84 10.95 -11.80 8.17
C GLY A 84 11.18 -10.38 8.70
N ALA A 85 10.53 -9.36 8.15
CA ALA A 85 10.58 -8.01 8.72
C ALA A 85 10.11 -8.03 10.19
N LYS A 86 10.88 -7.36 11.05
CA LYS A 86 10.56 -7.18 12.47
C LYS A 86 9.93 -5.81 12.67
N GLY A 87 9.01 -5.72 13.61
CA GLY A 87 8.35 -4.47 13.93
C GLY A 87 6.95 -4.68 14.48
N ASN A 88 6.17 -3.63 14.44
CA ASN A 88 4.79 -3.61 14.92
C ASN A 88 3.84 -3.20 13.80
N MET A 89 2.58 -3.55 13.97
CA MET A 89 1.49 -3.14 13.09
C MET A 89 0.24 -2.79 13.88
N ALA A 90 -0.56 -1.92 13.33
CA ALA A 90 -1.92 -1.63 13.79
C ALA A 90 -2.83 -1.52 12.56
N ALA A 91 -4.13 -1.78 12.72
CA ALA A 91 -5.04 -1.79 11.59
C ALA A 91 -6.45 -1.31 11.95
N THR A 92 -7.13 -0.77 10.96
CA THR A 92 -8.57 -0.48 10.99
C THR A 92 -9.21 -1.15 9.77
N THR A 93 -10.26 -1.92 10.01
CA THR A 93 -11.10 -2.52 8.96
C THR A 93 -12.48 -1.89 8.98
N ALA A 94 -12.99 -1.51 7.81
CA ALA A 94 -14.33 -0.98 7.65
C ALA A 94 -15.09 -1.71 6.53
N GLU A 95 -16.30 -2.16 6.83
CA GLU A 95 -17.20 -2.85 5.89
C GLU A 95 -18.51 -2.08 5.77
N GLY A 96 -18.87 -1.67 4.57
CA GLY A 96 -20.09 -0.92 4.29
C GLY A 96 -20.19 -0.59 2.80
N ASP A 97 -21.37 -0.19 2.35
CA ASP A 97 -21.64 0.22 0.96
C ASP A 97 -21.14 -0.78 -0.10
N GLY A 98 -21.17 -2.08 0.24
CA GLY A 98 -20.70 -3.16 -0.63
C GLY A 98 -19.19 -3.26 -0.77
N ASN A 99 -18.41 -2.55 0.06
CA ASN A 99 -16.95 -2.52 0.04
C ASN A 99 -16.36 -2.91 1.40
N ARG A 100 -15.14 -3.45 1.36
CA ARG A 100 -14.26 -3.60 2.51
C ARG A 100 -13.02 -2.75 2.30
N PHE A 101 -12.66 -1.99 3.33
CA PHE A 101 -11.40 -1.23 3.41
C PHE A 101 -10.61 -1.75 4.60
N ILE A 102 -9.33 -2.01 4.39
CA ILE A 102 -8.39 -2.40 5.44
C ILE A 102 -7.24 -1.39 5.39
N THR A 103 -7.07 -0.62 6.44
CA THR A 103 -5.98 0.33 6.60
C THR A 103 -5.02 -0.20 7.64
N ILE A 104 -3.77 -0.43 7.24
CA ILE A 104 -2.72 -0.99 8.10
C ILE A 104 -1.58 0.02 8.16
N ALA A 105 -1.11 0.33 9.36
CA ALA A 105 0.15 1.03 9.59
C ALA A 105 1.15 0.03 10.16
N VAL A 106 2.35 0.03 9.60
CA VAL A 106 3.47 -0.84 9.98
C VAL A 106 4.67 0.04 10.32
N GLU A 107 5.32 -0.26 11.42
CA GLU A 107 6.64 0.26 11.77
C GLU A 107 7.63 -0.89 11.70
N THR A 108 8.67 -0.75 10.88
CA THR A 108 9.69 -1.79 10.67
C THR A 108 11.03 -1.36 11.27
N SER A 109 11.87 -2.33 11.63
CA SER A 109 13.24 -2.08 12.09
C SER A 109 14.18 -1.53 11.01
N GLU A 110 13.74 -1.55 9.75
CA GLU A 110 14.49 -1.08 8.59
C GLU A 110 13.65 -0.06 7.83
N THR A 111 14.28 0.74 6.97
CA THR A 111 13.55 1.68 6.12
C THR A 111 12.60 0.92 5.19
N ALA A 112 11.31 1.23 5.30
CA ALA A 112 10.32 0.71 4.37
C ALA A 112 10.45 1.44 3.03
N SER A 113 10.44 0.71 1.93
CA SER A 113 10.48 1.29 0.59
C SER A 113 9.35 0.78 -0.28
N VAL A 114 8.69 1.71 -0.96
CA VAL A 114 7.67 1.43 -1.98
C VAL A 114 8.23 1.92 -3.31
N ASN A 115 8.64 0.98 -4.18
CA ASN A 115 9.22 1.32 -5.46
C ASN A 115 8.22 1.11 -6.59
N ALA A 116 8.09 2.12 -7.44
CA ALA A 116 7.37 1.95 -8.70
C ALA A 116 8.11 0.92 -9.59
N PRO A 117 7.39 0.04 -10.29
CA PRO A 117 8.01 -0.87 -11.23
C PRO A 117 8.57 -0.13 -12.46
N ALA A 118 9.44 -0.80 -13.21
CA ALA A 118 9.84 -0.33 -14.53
C ALA A 118 8.61 -0.14 -15.44
N GLU A 119 8.74 0.73 -16.45
CA GLU A 119 7.59 1.14 -17.29
C GLU A 119 6.92 -0.07 -17.97
N ASN A 120 7.70 -1.03 -18.48
CA ASN A 120 7.19 -2.26 -19.06
C ASN A 120 6.49 -3.20 -18.08
N CYS A 121 6.67 -3.00 -16.75
CA CYS A 121 6.06 -3.79 -15.68
C CYS A 121 4.85 -3.11 -15.04
N ARG A 122 4.39 -1.97 -15.56
CA ARG A 122 3.20 -1.29 -15.01
C ARG A 122 1.91 -2.07 -15.20
N LYS A 123 1.91 -3.06 -16.10
CA LYS A 123 0.79 -3.96 -16.35
C LYS A 123 1.32 -5.37 -16.63
N VAL A 124 1.01 -6.31 -15.75
CA VAL A 124 1.52 -7.68 -15.79
C VAL A 124 0.38 -8.66 -15.74
N GLY A 125 0.22 -9.41 -16.83
CA GLY A 125 -0.69 -10.56 -16.87
C GLY A 125 -0.06 -11.77 -16.18
N PHE A 126 -0.87 -12.65 -15.63
CA PHE A 126 -0.40 -13.93 -15.13
C PHE A 126 -1.43 -15.03 -15.36
N ALA A 127 -0.95 -16.26 -15.61
CA ALA A 127 -1.81 -17.43 -15.79
C ALA A 127 -1.10 -18.71 -15.36
N GLY A 128 -1.85 -19.65 -14.76
CA GLY A 128 -1.37 -20.96 -14.38
C GLY A 128 -2.47 -21.83 -13.80
N GLY A 129 -2.56 -23.09 -14.25
CA GLY A 129 -3.65 -23.98 -13.82
C GLY A 129 -5.04 -23.42 -14.15
N ALA A 130 -5.92 -23.37 -13.13
CA ALA A 130 -7.27 -22.84 -13.24
C ALA A 130 -7.36 -21.34 -12.95
N MET A 131 -6.22 -20.63 -12.85
CA MET A 131 -6.12 -19.23 -12.46
C MET A 131 -5.55 -18.39 -13.60
N ARG A 132 -6.08 -17.19 -13.77
CA ARG A 132 -5.50 -16.11 -14.58
C ARG A 132 -5.78 -14.78 -13.93
N GLY A 133 -4.96 -13.77 -14.21
CA GLY A 133 -5.18 -12.46 -13.65
C GLY A 133 -4.29 -11.38 -14.25
N LEU A 134 -4.40 -10.23 -13.64
CA LEU A 134 -3.71 -9.02 -14.02
C LEU A 134 -3.30 -8.27 -12.76
N VAL A 135 -2.12 -7.69 -12.76
CA VAL A 135 -1.71 -6.64 -11.83
C VAL A 135 -1.34 -5.42 -12.65
N GLU A 136 -1.90 -4.27 -12.30
CA GLU A 136 -1.57 -3.01 -12.96
C GLU A 136 -1.35 -1.89 -11.94
N VAL A 137 -0.46 -0.97 -12.30
CA VAL A 137 -0.24 0.25 -11.53
C VAL A 137 -1.39 1.21 -11.83
N VAL A 138 -1.99 1.74 -10.76
CA VAL A 138 -3.03 2.76 -10.83
C VAL A 138 -2.56 4.03 -10.14
N GLU A 139 -3.28 5.13 -10.38
CA GLU A 139 -3.00 6.41 -9.76
C GLU A 139 -3.06 6.31 -8.23
N ALA A 140 -2.00 6.77 -7.56
CA ALA A 140 -1.92 6.92 -6.11
C ALA A 140 -1.85 8.41 -5.73
N PRO A 141 -2.34 8.81 -4.55
CA PRO A 141 -2.20 10.19 -4.09
C PRO A 141 -0.72 10.52 -3.89
N GLN A 142 -0.34 11.75 -4.24
CA GLN A 142 0.96 12.28 -3.87
C GLN A 142 0.90 12.79 -2.42
N ILE A 143 1.81 12.31 -1.59
CA ILE A 143 1.91 12.67 -0.17
C ILE A 143 3.34 13.19 0.05
N GLU A 144 3.44 14.42 0.52
CA GLU A 144 4.74 15.07 0.78
C GLU A 144 5.56 14.20 1.75
N GLY A 145 6.86 14.02 1.46
CA GLY A 145 7.77 13.21 2.28
C GLY A 145 7.46 11.70 2.27
N ALA A 146 6.61 11.18 1.38
CA ALA A 146 6.34 9.75 1.25
C ALA A 146 6.46 9.27 -0.20
N GLN A 147 6.92 8.02 -0.36
CA GLN A 147 6.83 7.31 -1.63
C GLN A 147 5.49 6.58 -1.69
N THR A 148 4.74 6.75 -2.77
CA THR A 148 3.42 6.16 -2.91
C THR A 148 3.30 5.25 -4.12
N LEU A 149 2.47 4.21 -4.04
CA LEU A 149 2.18 3.27 -5.13
C LEU A 149 0.73 2.81 -5.03
N GLY A 150 0.01 2.88 -6.14
CA GLY A 150 -1.31 2.27 -6.29
C GLY A 150 -1.22 1.05 -7.20
N THR A 151 -1.87 -0.04 -6.83
CA THR A 151 -1.99 -1.24 -7.68
C THR A 151 -3.41 -1.76 -7.69
N HIS A 152 -3.85 -2.22 -8.85
CA HIS A 152 -5.09 -2.96 -9.04
C HIS A 152 -4.76 -4.39 -9.44
N ARG A 153 -5.33 -5.36 -8.75
CA ARG A 153 -5.20 -6.78 -9.06
C ARG A 153 -6.56 -7.37 -9.36
N VAL A 154 -6.66 -8.06 -10.47
CA VAL A 154 -7.82 -8.89 -10.83
C VAL A 154 -7.38 -10.32 -10.93
N VAL A 155 -8.13 -11.23 -10.30
CA VAL A 155 -7.86 -12.67 -10.36
C VAL A 155 -9.14 -13.38 -10.77
N GLN A 156 -9.07 -14.22 -11.76
CA GLN A 156 -10.14 -15.12 -12.15
C GLN A 156 -9.71 -16.56 -11.90
N THR A 157 -10.56 -17.30 -11.18
CA THR A 157 -10.38 -18.72 -10.89
C THR A 157 -11.62 -19.49 -11.31
N THR A 158 -11.48 -20.80 -11.53
CA THR A 158 -12.62 -21.67 -11.76
C THR A 158 -12.87 -22.50 -10.51
N VAL A 159 -14.04 -22.37 -9.92
CA VAL A 159 -14.49 -23.13 -8.75
C VAL A 159 -15.77 -23.89 -9.16
N ASP A 160 -15.77 -25.19 -9.02
CA ASP A 160 -16.89 -26.06 -9.42
C ASP A 160 -17.36 -25.82 -10.86
N GLY A 161 -16.40 -25.64 -11.78
CA GLY A 161 -16.64 -25.37 -13.19
C GLY A 161 -17.18 -23.96 -13.51
N LYS A 162 -17.33 -23.09 -12.51
CA LYS A 162 -17.84 -21.73 -12.68
C LYS A 162 -16.70 -20.70 -12.50
N PRO A 163 -16.58 -19.70 -13.37
CA PRO A 163 -15.61 -18.64 -13.20
C PRO A 163 -15.98 -17.76 -11.99
N ARG A 164 -15.00 -17.47 -11.17
CA ARG A 164 -15.08 -16.51 -10.05
C ARG A 164 -14.02 -15.45 -10.27
N THR A 165 -14.42 -14.19 -10.20
CA THR A 165 -13.52 -13.05 -10.34
C THR A 165 -13.48 -12.30 -9.02
N GLY A 166 -12.25 -12.05 -8.53
CA GLY A 166 -11.98 -11.16 -7.42
C GLY A 166 -11.15 -9.96 -7.90
N GLU A 167 -11.36 -8.82 -7.30
CA GLU A 167 -10.54 -7.63 -7.52
C GLU A 167 -10.10 -7.02 -6.21
N LEU A 168 -8.93 -6.37 -6.24
CA LEU A 168 -8.30 -5.79 -5.09
C LEU A 168 -7.50 -4.57 -5.50
N TYR A 169 -7.73 -3.45 -4.83
CA TYR A 169 -6.90 -2.26 -4.93
C TYR A 169 -6.03 -2.14 -3.69
N ASN A 170 -4.72 -1.89 -3.89
CA ASN A 170 -3.80 -1.55 -2.82
C ASN A 170 -3.19 -0.18 -3.07
N TYR A 171 -3.20 0.65 -2.06
CA TYR A 171 -2.52 1.93 -2.02
C TYR A 171 -1.53 1.92 -0.88
N LEU A 172 -0.27 2.20 -1.18
CA LEU A 172 0.85 2.14 -0.25
C LEU A 172 1.51 3.50 -0.14
N ALA A 173 1.96 3.84 1.05
CA ALA A 173 2.82 4.99 1.31
C ALA A 173 3.93 4.60 2.28
N SER A 174 5.20 4.87 1.93
CA SER A 174 6.35 4.64 2.81
C SER A 174 7.05 5.95 3.14
N PHE A 175 7.45 6.11 4.40
CA PHE A 175 8.18 7.26 4.92
C PHE A 175 9.01 6.84 6.14
N GLY A 176 10.33 6.96 6.04
CA GLY A 176 11.24 6.42 7.05
C GLY A 176 11.01 4.93 7.32
N PRO A 177 10.86 4.49 8.59
CA PRO A 177 10.59 3.10 8.95
C PRO A 177 9.09 2.72 8.83
N PHE A 178 8.24 3.66 8.44
CA PHE A 178 6.79 3.46 8.41
C PHE A 178 6.29 3.09 7.02
N LEU A 179 5.32 2.18 6.98
CA LEU A 179 4.56 1.82 5.79
C LEU A 179 3.06 1.85 6.13
N VAL A 180 2.31 2.61 5.37
CA VAL A 180 0.84 2.61 5.42
C VAL A 180 0.30 1.91 4.19
N ILE A 181 -0.63 0.99 4.39
CA ILE A 181 -1.26 0.17 3.36
C ILE A 181 -2.77 0.35 3.47
N VAL A 182 -3.41 0.71 2.38
CA VAL A 182 -4.87 0.68 2.25
C VAL A 182 -5.26 -0.33 1.19
N THR A 183 -5.99 -1.35 1.62
CA THR A 183 -6.56 -2.36 0.74
C THR A 183 -8.05 -2.12 0.59
N ALA A 184 -8.56 -2.11 -0.64
CA ALA A 184 -9.98 -1.98 -0.92
C ALA A 184 -10.45 -3.09 -1.87
N ASN A 185 -11.53 -3.77 -1.51
CA ASN A 185 -12.14 -4.82 -2.33
C ASN A 185 -13.66 -4.82 -2.17
N PRO A 186 -14.40 -5.34 -3.16
CA PRO A 186 -15.85 -5.47 -3.02
C PRO A 186 -16.20 -6.57 -2.01
N LEU A 187 -17.30 -6.38 -1.30
CA LEU A 187 -17.94 -7.44 -0.53
C LEU A 187 -18.79 -8.31 -1.44
N VAL A 188 -18.51 -9.60 -1.48
CA VAL A 188 -19.36 -10.57 -2.17
C VAL A 188 -20.45 -11.01 -1.20
N LEU A 189 -21.65 -10.47 -1.39
CA LEU A 189 -22.83 -10.81 -0.58
C LEU A 189 -23.75 -11.74 -1.38
N PRO A 190 -24.35 -12.77 -0.75
CA PRO A 190 -25.35 -13.60 -1.39
C PRO A 190 -26.47 -12.74 -1.99
N ASP A 191 -26.89 -13.07 -3.20
CA ASP A 191 -28.05 -12.47 -3.90
C ASP A 191 -27.95 -10.94 -4.13
N LYS A 192 -26.76 -10.36 -4.00
CA LYS A 192 -26.53 -8.96 -4.33
C LYS A 192 -25.50 -8.82 -5.44
N PRO A 193 -25.69 -7.86 -6.35
CA PRO A 193 -24.65 -7.55 -7.32
C PRO A 193 -23.40 -7.05 -6.61
N VAL A 194 -22.24 -7.43 -7.14
CA VAL A 194 -20.94 -6.96 -6.61
C VAL A 194 -20.84 -5.46 -6.86
N ALA A 195 -20.61 -4.70 -5.80
CA ALA A 195 -20.45 -3.25 -5.89
C ALA A 195 -19.11 -2.88 -6.56
N LYS A 196 -19.08 -1.75 -7.26
CA LYS A 196 -17.82 -1.16 -7.72
C LYS A 196 -17.01 -0.70 -6.51
N VAL A 197 -15.69 -0.95 -6.53
CA VAL A 197 -14.80 -0.49 -5.46
C VAL A 197 -14.70 1.04 -5.47
N ASP A 198 -14.93 1.66 -4.30
CA ASP A 198 -14.73 3.09 -4.09
C ASP A 198 -13.23 3.39 -3.93
N THR A 199 -12.56 3.53 -5.06
CA THR A 199 -11.12 3.80 -5.12
C THR A 199 -10.77 5.21 -4.65
N GLN A 200 -11.71 6.18 -4.74
CA GLN A 200 -11.48 7.53 -4.22
C GLN A 200 -11.37 7.49 -2.71
N ARG A 201 -12.33 6.85 -2.04
CA ARG A 201 -12.28 6.65 -0.58
C ARG A 201 -10.99 5.95 -0.15
N ALA A 202 -10.54 4.93 -0.88
CA ALA A 202 -9.30 4.23 -0.57
C ALA A 202 -8.07 5.16 -0.64
N ARG A 203 -8.01 6.06 -1.63
CA ARG A 203 -6.94 7.08 -1.74
C ARG A 203 -7.01 8.09 -0.60
N ASP A 204 -8.21 8.57 -0.27
CA ASP A 204 -8.41 9.52 0.83
C ASP A 204 -8.03 8.91 2.18
N LEU A 205 -8.33 7.63 2.40
CA LEU A 205 -7.92 6.86 3.58
C LEU A 205 -6.39 6.75 3.68
N LEU A 206 -5.66 6.57 2.56
CA LEU A 206 -4.20 6.55 2.59
C LEU A 206 -3.64 7.88 3.10
N VAL A 207 -4.14 9.01 2.57
CA VAL A 207 -3.72 10.34 3.01
C VAL A 207 -4.04 10.56 4.48
N ALA A 208 -5.27 10.23 4.90
CA ALA A 208 -5.72 10.38 6.29
C ALA A 208 -4.87 9.54 7.24
N ALA A 209 -4.56 8.29 6.87
CA ALA A 209 -3.77 7.38 7.69
C ALA A 209 -2.31 7.83 7.83
N VAL A 210 -1.66 8.30 6.74
CA VAL A 210 -0.30 8.85 6.81
C VAL A 210 -0.27 10.07 7.72
N ASN A 211 -1.22 10.98 7.59
CA ASN A 211 -1.32 12.17 8.44
C ASN A 211 -1.54 11.79 9.92
N ALA A 212 -2.41 10.80 10.18
CA ALA A 212 -2.66 10.33 11.54
C ALA A 212 -1.41 9.71 12.18
N VAL A 213 -0.67 8.88 11.44
CA VAL A 213 0.55 8.22 11.94
C VAL A 213 1.66 9.25 12.22
N ARG A 214 1.79 10.31 11.40
CA ARG A 214 2.82 11.35 11.55
C ARG A 214 2.54 12.35 12.67
N ALA A 215 1.27 12.60 13.00
CA ALA A 215 0.86 13.63 13.95
C ALA A 215 1.18 13.24 15.40
#